data_810103302257489b7b9b51b7b4f752a3
#
_entry.id   810103302257489b7b9b51b7b4f752a3
#
_cell.length_a   1.000
_cell.length_b   1.000
_cell.length_c   1.000
_cell.angle_alpha   90.00
_cell.angle_beta   90.00
_cell.angle_gamma   90.00
#
_symmetry.space_group_name_H-M   'P 1'
#
loop_
_entity.id
_entity.type
_entity.pdbx_description
1 polymer ?
#
loop_
_entity_poly.entity_id
_entity_poly.type
_entity_poly.pdbx_seq_one_letter_code
_entity_poly.pdbx_strand_id
1 'polypeptide(L)'
;ISEKLFLDRIRYNHITELLYPTLSKKDQKKTPIAQGLPAGPGSACGQIVFDPERAKELYDKGHQVILVREETSPEDVHGMFASNGILTARGGMTSHAALVARGWGKCCIVGCREIEINYESKTCLINNVTYSELDWLTLNGSKGYIYNNKLNLIPPNLNTNREFLSLINICDNNKKLEIRANADSKNDAILAKNMKAKGIGLCRTEHMFFEPNRIHEVRKMILAPDLKLKKKSINHILSFQKKDFYEILKAMSPHSVTIRLLDPPLHEFLPDKEDQIKIIAEEFNINISDVKNQIS
;
A
#
# COMPACT_ATOMS: atom_id res chain seq x y z
N ILE A 1 21.09 2.73 -31.78
CA ILE A 1 20.07 1.69 -31.58
C ILE A 1 18.74 2.34 -31.88
N SER A 2 17.88 1.67 -32.70
CA SER A 2 16.53 2.16 -32.94
C SER A 2 15.68 2.10 -31.68
N GLU A 3 14.69 3.00 -31.53
CA GLU A 3 13.79 2.98 -30.38
C GLU A 3 13.09 1.63 -30.20
N LYS A 4 12.69 0.99 -31.30
CA LYS A 4 12.07 -0.33 -31.27
C LYS A 4 13.00 -1.39 -30.67
N LEU A 5 14.26 -1.45 -31.10
CA LEU A 5 15.24 -2.40 -30.58
C LEU A 5 15.58 -2.11 -29.11
N PHE A 6 15.56 -0.83 -28.72
CA PHE A 6 15.73 -0.42 -27.33
C PHE A 6 14.58 -0.93 -26.46
N LEU A 7 13.32 -0.75 -26.87
CA LEU A 7 12.14 -1.24 -26.17
C LEU A 7 12.11 -2.77 -26.06
N ASP A 8 12.51 -3.49 -27.12
CA ASP A 8 12.57 -4.96 -27.10
C ASP A 8 13.60 -5.52 -26.08
N ARG A 9 14.60 -4.71 -25.71
CA ARG A 9 15.64 -5.09 -24.73
C ARG A 9 15.32 -4.72 -23.28
N ILE A 10 14.37 -3.80 -23.06
CA ILE A 10 13.99 -3.40 -21.70
C ILE A 10 13.10 -4.49 -21.09
N ARG A 11 13.48 -4.91 -19.89
CA ARG A 11 12.72 -5.85 -19.07
C ARG A 11 12.05 -5.14 -17.92
N TYR A 12 10.96 -5.69 -17.42
CA TYR A 12 10.21 -5.18 -16.28
C TYR A 12 11.08 -4.85 -15.05
N ASN A 13 12.03 -5.71 -14.69
CA ASN A 13 12.93 -5.49 -13.56
C ASN A 13 13.82 -4.26 -13.71
N HIS A 14 14.18 -3.85 -14.93
CA HIS A 14 14.96 -2.63 -15.14
C HIS A 14 14.14 -1.37 -14.82
N ILE A 15 12.82 -1.44 -14.97
CA ILE A 15 11.91 -0.30 -14.71
C ILE A 15 11.54 -0.25 -13.24
N THR A 16 11.30 -1.40 -12.61
CA THR A 16 10.90 -1.46 -11.20
C THR A 16 11.95 -0.83 -10.27
N GLU A 17 13.23 -0.97 -10.56
CA GLU A 17 14.29 -0.33 -9.78
C GLU A 17 14.18 1.20 -9.76
N LEU A 18 13.61 1.80 -10.82
CA LEU A 18 13.41 3.25 -10.92
C LEU A 18 12.20 3.75 -10.12
N LEU A 19 11.27 2.86 -9.76
CA LEU A 19 10.01 3.18 -9.11
C LEU A 19 10.08 3.11 -7.58
N TYR A 20 11.15 2.55 -7.02
CA TYR A 20 11.30 2.32 -5.59
C TYR A 20 12.49 3.07 -5.00
N PRO A 21 12.46 3.35 -3.69
CA PRO A 21 13.60 3.94 -2.99
C PRO A 21 14.86 3.09 -3.17
N THR A 22 15.99 3.73 -3.39
CA THR A 22 17.29 3.07 -3.54
C THR A 22 18.28 3.62 -2.54
N LEU A 23 19.32 2.85 -2.22
CA LEU A 23 20.44 3.35 -1.41
C LEU A 23 21.23 4.42 -2.16
N SER A 24 21.74 5.40 -1.43
CA SER A 24 22.67 6.39 -2.00
C SER A 24 23.88 5.70 -2.64
N LYS A 25 24.46 6.31 -3.68
CA LYS A 25 25.68 5.76 -4.35
C LYS A 25 26.83 5.48 -3.37
N LYS A 26 26.93 6.27 -2.29
CA LYS A 26 27.90 6.07 -1.22
C LYS A 26 27.58 4.82 -0.40
N ASP A 27 26.32 4.66 -0.03
CA ASP A 27 25.88 3.55 0.83
C ASP A 27 25.81 2.20 0.10
N GLN A 28 25.61 2.22 -1.23
CA GLN A 28 25.67 1.01 -2.07
C GLN A 28 27.04 0.32 -2.07
N LYS A 29 28.11 1.04 -1.67
CA LYS A 29 29.47 0.50 -1.58
C LYS A 29 29.78 -0.14 -0.22
N LYS A 30 28.88 -0.02 0.75
CA LYS A 30 29.05 -0.64 2.06
C LYS A 30 28.93 -2.15 1.97
N THR A 31 29.67 -2.86 2.80
CA THR A 31 29.56 -4.30 2.92
C THR A 31 28.26 -4.66 3.65
N PRO A 32 27.40 -5.51 3.07
CA PRO A 32 26.23 -6.02 3.77
C PRO A 32 26.63 -6.90 4.95
N ILE A 33 25.84 -6.92 6.01
CA ILE A 33 26.03 -7.77 7.18
C ILE A 33 25.46 -9.17 6.98
N ALA A 34 24.51 -9.35 6.08
CA ALA A 34 23.92 -10.64 5.71
C ALA A 34 23.26 -10.53 4.34
N GLN A 35 22.90 -11.68 3.76
CA GLN A 35 22.23 -11.78 2.48
C GLN A 35 21.11 -12.82 2.52
N GLY A 36 19.96 -12.48 1.97
CA GLY A 36 18.84 -13.38 1.71
C GLY A 36 18.38 -13.34 0.26
N LEU A 37 17.23 -13.92 -0.02
CA LEU A 37 16.63 -13.92 -1.35
C LEU A 37 15.90 -12.60 -1.61
N PRO A 38 16.09 -11.94 -2.78
CA PRO A 38 15.43 -10.69 -3.15
C PRO A 38 13.96 -10.92 -3.49
N ALA A 39 13.07 -10.79 -2.52
CA ALA A 39 11.67 -11.13 -2.64
C ALA A 39 10.75 -9.93 -2.92
N GLY A 40 11.17 -8.72 -2.61
CA GLY A 40 10.44 -7.49 -2.89
C GLY A 40 11.36 -6.35 -3.32
N PRO A 41 10.88 -5.41 -4.18
CA PRO A 41 11.73 -4.41 -4.82
C PRO A 41 12.16 -3.28 -3.87
N GLY A 42 13.18 -2.52 -4.32
CA GLY A 42 13.63 -1.31 -3.66
C GLY A 42 14.42 -1.52 -2.38
N SER A 43 14.58 -0.44 -1.63
CA SER A 43 15.27 -0.45 -0.34
C SER A 43 14.36 0.15 0.73
N ALA A 44 14.46 -0.37 1.95
CA ALA A 44 13.74 0.12 3.11
C ALA A 44 14.68 0.28 4.30
N CYS A 45 14.38 1.27 5.14
CA CYS A 45 15.09 1.49 6.39
C CYS A 45 14.06 1.59 7.51
N GLY A 46 14.36 1.00 8.67
CA GLY A 46 13.46 1.04 9.82
C GLY A 46 14.07 0.39 11.06
N GLN A 47 13.35 0.51 12.15
CA GLN A 47 13.66 -0.11 13.42
C GLN A 47 13.15 -1.56 13.43
N ILE A 48 13.93 -2.47 13.97
CA ILE A 48 13.58 -3.89 14.10
C ILE A 48 12.35 -4.04 14.97
N VAL A 49 11.38 -4.82 14.51
CA VAL A 49 10.22 -5.24 15.28
C VAL A 49 9.95 -6.71 14.99
N PHE A 50 9.69 -7.51 16.02
CA PHE A 50 9.48 -8.94 15.89
C PHE A 50 8.02 -9.34 15.94
N ASP A 51 7.15 -8.45 16.40
CA ASP A 51 5.72 -8.69 16.59
C ASP A 51 4.89 -7.83 15.63
N PRO A 52 3.93 -8.42 14.87
CA PRO A 52 3.12 -7.70 13.88
C PRO A 52 2.22 -6.61 14.48
N GLU A 53 1.63 -6.85 15.67
CA GLU A 53 0.81 -5.84 16.36
C GLU A 53 1.67 -4.65 16.78
N ARG A 54 2.85 -4.95 17.32
CA ARG A 54 3.83 -3.93 17.70
C ARG A 54 4.30 -3.11 16.50
N ALA A 55 4.48 -3.75 15.35
CA ALA A 55 4.84 -3.06 14.11
C ALA A 55 3.76 -2.06 13.72
N LYS A 56 2.49 -2.43 13.82
CA LYS A 56 1.36 -1.55 13.56
C LYS A 56 1.27 -0.39 14.55
N GLU A 57 1.40 -0.66 15.85
CA GLU A 57 1.40 0.40 16.88
C GLU A 57 2.48 1.46 16.63
N LEU A 58 3.69 1.04 16.27
CA LEU A 58 4.80 1.94 16.00
C LEU A 58 4.59 2.72 14.70
N TYR A 59 4.06 2.07 13.67
CA TYR A 59 3.69 2.73 12.42
C TYR A 59 2.64 3.82 12.65
N ASP A 60 1.60 3.55 13.44
CA ASP A 60 0.55 4.54 13.78
C ASP A 60 1.11 5.73 14.56
N LYS A 61 2.22 5.54 15.28
CA LYS A 61 3.00 6.61 15.94
C LYS A 61 4.01 7.31 15.03
N GLY A 62 4.07 6.95 13.74
CA GLY A 62 4.96 7.56 12.74
C GLY A 62 6.39 6.98 12.70
N HIS A 63 6.65 5.84 13.33
CA HIS A 63 7.94 5.17 13.25
C HIS A 63 8.12 4.42 11.92
N GLN A 64 9.36 4.36 11.46
CA GLN A 64 9.76 3.49 10.36
C GLN A 64 10.17 2.14 10.93
N VAL A 65 9.51 1.07 10.52
CA VAL A 65 9.75 -0.27 11.08
C VAL A 65 10.12 -1.31 10.01
N ILE A 66 10.97 -2.25 10.38
CA ILE A 66 11.25 -3.48 9.64
C ILE A 66 10.71 -4.64 10.45
N LEU A 67 9.75 -5.36 9.89
CA LEU A 67 9.23 -6.58 10.51
C LEU A 67 10.21 -7.72 10.26
N VAL A 68 10.76 -8.29 11.35
CA VAL A 68 11.72 -9.40 11.31
C VAL A 68 11.06 -10.63 11.91
N ARG A 69 10.90 -11.68 11.10
CA ARG A 69 10.22 -12.93 11.50
C ARG A 69 11.05 -14.13 11.11
N GLU A 70 10.84 -15.25 11.77
CA GLU A 70 11.36 -16.54 11.28
C GLU A 70 10.67 -16.90 9.95
N GLU A 71 9.36 -16.90 9.94
CA GLU A 71 8.49 -16.94 8.77
C GLU A 71 7.24 -16.06 9.03
N THR A 72 6.55 -15.64 7.98
CA THR A 72 5.27 -14.94 8.13
C THR A 72 4.09 -15.84 7.83
N SER A 73 3.00 -15.60 8.53
CA SER A 73 1.70 -16.25 8.34
C SER A 73 0.65 -15.26 7.83
N PRO A 74 -0.54 -15.72 7.37
CA PRO A 74 -1.65 -14.83 7.02
C PRO A 74 -2.07 -13.89 8.15
N GLU A 75 -1.87 -14.26 9.40
CA GLU A 75 -2.19 -13.45 10.58
C GLU A 75 -1.26 -12.24 10.72
N ASP A 76 -0.04 -12.31 10.17
CA ASP A 76 0.96 -11.24 10.22
C ASP A 76 0.68 -10.10 9.20
N VAL A 77 -0.31 -10.24 8.31
CA VAL A 77 -0.59 -9.35 7.17
C VAL A 77 -0.69 -7.88 7.57
N HIS A 78 -1.37 -7.57 8.67
CA HIS A 78 -1.51 -6.18 9.15
C HIS A 78 -0.18 -5.56 9.58
N GLY A 79 0.69 -6.31 10.26
CA GLY A 79 2.03 -5.87 10.63
C GLY A 79 2.97 -5.75 9.43
N MET A 80 2.86 -6.68 8.48
CA MET A 80 3.58 -6.60 7.20
C MET A 80 3.18 -5.35 6.42
N PHE A 81 1.89 -5.01 6.41
CA PHE A 81 1.40 -3.80 5.75
C PHE A 81 1.90 -2.52 6.42
N ALA A 82 1.94 -2.48 7.74
CA ALA A 82 2.44 -1.35 8.52
C ALA A 82 3.97 -1.15 8.39
N SER A 83 4.71 -2.20 8.03
CA SER A 83 6.18 -2.15 7.98
C SER A 83 6.70 -1.51 6.70
N ASN A 84 7.83 -0.80 6.78
CA ASN A 84 8.57 -0.26 5.63
C ASN A 84 9.25 -1.37 4.82
N GLY A 85 9.66 -2.45 5.50
CA GLY A 85 10.27 -3.62 4.88
C GLY A 85 10.05 -4.88 5.72
N ILE A 86 10.21 -6.03 5.08
CA ILE A 86 10.00 -7.35 5.67
C ILE A 86 11.27 -8.17 5.50
N LEU A 87 11.70 -8.83 6.58
CA LEU A 87 12.87 -9.69 6.60
C LEU A 87 12.51 -11.01 7.28
N THR A 88 12.74 -12.13 6.58
CA THR A 88 12.53 -13.44 7.19
C THR A 88 13.79 -14.32 7.18
N ALA A 89 13.99 -15.06 8.26
CA ALA A 89 15.08 -16.04 8.38
C ALA A 89 14.86 -17.24 7.45
N ARG A 90 13.61 -17.67 7.30
CA ARG A 90 13.19 -18.79 6.46
C ARG A 90 12.26 -18.34 5.33
N GLY A 91 11.96 -19.26 4.43
CA GLY A 91 11.07 -19.04 3.30
C GLY A 91 11.83 -18.83 1.99
N GLY A 92 11.11 -19.03 0.90
CA GLY A 92 11.61 -18.88 -0.47
C GLY A 92 10.83 -17.82 -1.25
N MET A 93 11.08 -17.74 -2.56
CA MET A 93 10.41 -16.79 -3.47
C MET A 93 8.92 -17.03 -3.63
N THR A 94 8.41 -18.16 -3.17
CA THR A 94 6.98 -18.53 -3.14
C THR A 94 6.39 -18.52 -1.74
N SER A 95 7.16 -18.09 -0.72
CA SER A 95 6.66 -17.96 0.66
C SER A 95 5.58 -16.89 0.77
N HIS A 96 4.79 -16.95 1.82
CA HIS A 96 3.76 -15.95 2.13
C HIS A 96 4.32 -14.53 2.14
N ALA A 97 5.46 -14.30 2.84
CA ALA A 97 6.14 -13.01 2.86
C ALA A 97 6.46 -12.48 1.45
N ALA A 98 7.02 -13.34 0.60
CA ALA A 98 7.44 -12.97 -0.74
C ALA A 98 6.25 -12.63 -1.66
N LEU A 99 5.16 -13.39 -1.57
CA LEU A 99 3.97 -13.17 -2.40
C LEU A 99 3.25 -11.88 -2.01
N VAL A 100 3.01 -11.69 -0.72
CA VAL A 100 2.31 -10.52 -0.18
C VAL A 100 3.13 -9.24 -0.42
N ALA A 101 4.43 -9.26 -0.10
CA ALA A 101 5.30 -8.09 -0.29
C ALA A 101 5.39 -7.66 -1.76
N ARG A 102 5.48 -8.61 -2.70
CA ARG A 102 5.45 -8.32 -4.14
C ARG A 102 4.12 -7.72 -4.59
N GLY A 103 3.00 -8.25 -4.09
CA GLY A 103 1.68 -7.70 -4.38
C GLY A 103 1.54 -6.23 -3.97
N TRP A 104 2.20 -5.82 -2.89
CA TRP A 104 2.19 -4.44 -2.40
C TRP A 104 3.37 -3.59 -2.86
N GLY A 105 4.33 -4.16 -3.59
CA GLY A 105 5.57 -3.45 -3.95
C GLY A 105 6.45 -3.10 -2.75
N LYS A 106 6.38 -3.85 -1.66
CA LYS A 106 7.18 -3.63 -0.45
C LYS A 106 8.54 -4.28 -0.54
N CYS A 107 9.55 -3.61 -0.01
CA CYS A 107 10.88 -4.17 0.17
C CYS A 107 10.81 -5.43 1.05
N CYS A 108 11.30 -6.55 0.51
CA CYS A 108 11.25 -7.82 1.21
C CYS A 108 12.49 -8.67 0.91
N ILE A 109 13.04 -9.24 1.96
CA ILE A 109 14.13 -10.22 1.88
C ILE A 109 13.67 -11.46 2.65
N VAL A 110 13.75 -12.62 2.02
CA VAL A 110 13.36 -13.89 2.65
C VAL A 110 14.50 -14.88 2.67
N GLY A 111 14.41 -15.87 3.55
CA GLY A 111 15.38 -16.97 3.61
C GLY A 111 16.81 -16.53 3.98
N CYS A 112 16.94 -15.52 4.82
CA CYS A 112 18.24 -15.09 5.35
C CYS A 112 18.67 -16.02 6.49
N ARG A 113 19.43 -17.07 6.18
CA ARG A 113 19.81 -18.13 7.11
C ARG A 113 20.76 -17.68 8.21
N GLU A 114 21.41 -16.55 8.04
CA GLU A 114 22.31 -15.95 9.02
C GLU A 114 21.58 -15.24 10.16
N ILE A 115 20.23 -15.27 10.17
CA ILE A 115 19.42 -14.65 11.22
C ILE A 115 18.86 -15.71 12.15
N GLU A 116 19.12 -15.55 13.44
CA GLU A 116 18.50 -16.31 14.52
C GLU A 116 17.69 -15.35 15.40
N ILE A 117 16.40 -15.64 15.61
CA ILE A 117 15.50 -14.74 16.35
C ILE A 117 15.18 -15.34 17.71
N ASN A 118 15.29 -14.52 18.75
CA ASN A 118 14.81 -14.83 20.07
C ASN A 118 13.64 -13.88 20.41
N TYR A 119 12.43 -14.42 20.37
CA TYR A 119 11.19 -13.65 20.61
C TYR A 119 11.02 -13.26 22.07
N GLU A 120 11.53 -14.06 23.04
CA GLU A 120 11.43 -13.78 24.46
C GLU A 120 12.27 -12.58 24.86
N SER A 121 13.53 -12.55 24.42
CA SER A 121 14.44 -11.43 24.68
C SER A 121 14.27 -10.27 23.70
N LYS A 122 13.43 -10.42 22.67
CA LYS A 122 13.23 -9.46 21.57
C LYS A 122 14.57 -9.04 20.93
N THR A 123 15.34 -10.04 20.55
CA THR A 123 16.65 -9.85 19.90
C THR A 123 16.79 -10.76 18.68
N CYS A 124 17.65 -10.39 17.76
CA CYS A 124 18.11 -11.29 16.71
C CYS A 124 19.63 -11.27 16.58
N LEU A 125 20.19 -12.42 16.29
CA LEU A 125 21.59 -12.57 15.97
C LEU A 125 21.75 -12.55 14.45
N ILE A 126 22.60 -11.68 13.92
CA ILE A 126 22.94 -11.62 12.48
C ILE A 126 24.45 -11.68 12.35
N ASN A 127 24.96 -12.77 11.77
CA ASN A 127 26.43 -13.00 11.66
C ASN A 127 27.20 -12.74 12.97
N ASN A 128 26.77 -13.36 14.07
CA ASN A 128 27.34 -13.25 15.41
C ASN A 128 27.29 -11.86 16.07
N VAL A 129 26.47 -10.93 15.52
CA VAL A 129 26.18 -9.64 16.13
C VAL A 129 24.73 -9.62 16.58
N THR A 130 24.49 -9.29 17.86
CA THR A 130 23.15 -9.20 18.43
C THR A 130 22.55 -7.83 18.17
N TYR A 131 21.32 -7.83 17.68
CA TYR A 131 20.48 -6.64 17.48
C TYR A 131 19.24 -6.76 18.35
N SER A 132 18.89 -5.68 19.01
CA SER A 132 17.68 -5.57 19.85
C SER A 132 16.52 -4.98 19.10
N GLU A 133 15.31 -5.14 19.64
CA GLU A 133 14.15 -4.42 19.16
C GLU A 133 14.43 -2.91 19.14
N LEU A 134 13.99 -2.21 18.10
CA LEU A 134 14.24 -0.78 17.80
C LEU A 134 15.64 -0.43 17.30
N ASP A 135 16.57 -1.35 17.19
CA ASP A 135 17.82 -1.12 16.45
C ASP A 135 17.50 -0.89 14.95
N TRP A 136 18.33 -0.09 14.30
CA TRP A 136 18.13 0.25 12.91
C TRP A 136 18.71 -0.77 11.95
N LEU A 137 17.89 -1.23 11.00
CA LEU A 137 18.35 -1.97 9.83
C LEU A 137 17.99 -1.25 8.54
N THR A 138 18.76 -1.52 7.51
CA THR A 138 18.45 -1.12 6.14
C THR A 138 18.47 -2.35 5.23
N LEU A 139 17.43 -2.53 4.46
CA LEU A 139 17.24 -3.63 3.52
C LEU A 139 17.41 -3.11 2.08
N ASN A 140 18.10 -3.86 1.25
CA ASN A 140 18.07 -3.74 -0.20
C ASN A 140 17.35 -4.96 -0.77
N GLY A 141 16.04 -4.86 -0.92
CA GLY A 141 15.18 -5.93 -1.39
C GLY A 141 15.48 -6.36 -2.83
N SER A 142 15.94 -5.44 -3.68
CA SER A 142 16.35 -5.76 -5.07
C SER A 142 17.58 -6.66 -5.17
N LYS A 143 18.48 -6.60 -4.17
CA LYS A 143 19.72 -7.38 -4.13
C LYS A 143 19.75 -8.46 -3.04
N GLY A 144 18.78 -8.43 -2.13
CA GLY A 144 18.76 -9.32 -0.97
C GLY A 144 19.79 -8.96 0.11
N TYR A 145 20.30 -7.72 0.15
CA TYR A 145 21.34 -7.31 1.09
C TYR A 145 20.77 -6.64 2.33
N ILE A 146 21.34 -6.96 3.48
CA ILE A 146 20.99 -6.40 4.77
C ILE A 146 22.17 -5.59 5.29
N TYR A 147 21.90 -4.39 5.78
CA TYR A 147 22.91 -3.50 6.35
C TYR A 147 22.50 -3.10 7.76
N ASN A 148 23.50 -2.97 8.64
CA ASN A 148 23.32 -2.37 9.94
C ASN A 148 23.10 -0.85 9.81
N ASN A 149 22.50 -0.24 10.81
CA ASN A 149 22.25 1.19 10.91
C ASN A 149 21.24 1.77 9.88
N LYS A 150 20.90 2.99 10.13
CA LYS A 150 20.07 3.84 9.26
C LYS A 150 20.90 4.37 8.09
N LEU A 151 20.69 3.83 6.90
CA LEU A 151 21.32 4.33 5.67
C LEU A 151 20.41 5.32 4.94
N ASN A 152 21.02 6.18 4.12
CA ASN A 152 20.28 7.17 3.35
C ASN A 152 19.62 6.53 2.13
N LEU A 153 18.29 6.58 2.12
CA LEU A 153 17.49 6.19 0.97
C LEU A 153 17.23 7.41 0.08
N ILE A 154 17.35 7.21 -1.22
CA ILE A 154 16.96 8.17 -2.24
C ILE A 154 15.56 7.77 -2.70
N PRO A 155 14.52 8.57 -2.42
CA PRO A 155 13.18 8.28 -2.91
C PRO A 155 13.14 8.34 -4.44
N PRO A 156 12.27 7.55 -5.09
CA PRO A 156 12.08 7.63 -6.53
C PRO A 156 11.54 9.02 -6.89
N ASN A 157 12.26 9.76 -7.69
CA ASN A 157 11.79 11.03 -8.20
C ASN A 157 11.56 10.93 -9.71
N LEU A 158 10.39 10.41 -10.06
CA LEU A 158 10.03 10.15 -11.45
C LEU A 158 9.92 11.42 -12.28
N ASN A 159 9.60 12.55 -11.66
CA ASN A 159 9.45 13.84 -12.37
C ASN A 159 10.78 14.49 -12.75
N THR A 160 11.86 14.14 -12.07
CA THR A 160 13.20 14.68 -12.33
C THR A 160 14.19 13.63 -12.86
N ASN A 161 13.81 12.36 -12.86
CA ASN A 161 14.63 11.28 -13.40
C ASN A 161 14.61 11.35 -14.94
N ARG A 162 15.69 11.88 -15.53
CA ARG A 162 15.81 12.09 -16.99
C ARG A 162 15.75 10.79 -17.78
N GLU A 163 16.35 9.74 -17.27
CA GLU A 163 16.34 8.41 -17.88
C GLU A 163 14.93 7.83 -17.93
N PHE A 164 14.19 7.92 -16.83
CA PHE A 164 12.79 7.50 -16.77
C PHE A 164 11.90 8.31 -17.70
N LEU A 165 12.03 9.64 -17.71
CA LEU A 165 11.25 10.51 -18.59
C LEU A 165 11.55 10.24 -20.07
N SER A 166 12.82 9.98 -20.43
CA SER A 166 13.20 9.61 -21.79
C SER A 166 12.59 8.26 -22.19
N LEU A 167 12.62 7.27 -21.29
CA LEU A 167 11.98 5.98 -21.52
C LEU A 167 10.48 6.13 -21.77
N ILE A 168 9.77 6.87 -20.91
CA ILE A 168 8.33 7.11 -21.08
C ILE A 168 8.03 7.82 -22.40
N ASN A 169 8.83 8.78 -22.80
CA ASN A 169 8.65 9.45 -24.09
C ASN A 169 8.83 8.48 -25.27
N ILE A 170 9.84 7.61 -25.23
CA ILE A 170 10.04 6.57 -26.25
C ILE A 170 8.84 5.61 -26.29
N CYS A 171 8.34 5.19 -25.11
CA CYS A 171 7.15 4.36 -25.01
C CYS A 171 5.91 5.06 -25.60
N ASP A 172 5.70 6.33 -25.26
CA ASP A 172 4.57 7.13 -25.74
C ASP A 172 4.58 7.30 -27.27
N ASN A 173 5.75 7.43 -27.89
CA ASN A 173 5.90 7.54 -29.34
C ASN A 173 5.62 6.21 -30.09
N ASN A 174 5.86 5.08 -29.42
CA ASN A 174 5.76 3.75 -30.05
C ASN A 174 4.52 2.96 -29.63
N LYS A 175 3.74 3.44 -28.67
CA LYS A 175 2.53 2.74 -28.20
C LYS A 175 1.42 2.77 -29.26
N LYS A 176 0.64 1.69 -29.31
CA LYS A 176 -0.57 1.59 -30.14
C LYS A 176 -1.86 1.91 -29.36
N LEU A 177 -1.84 1.70 -28.04
CA LEU A 177 -2.97 1.93 -27.14
C LEU A 177 -2.58 2.93 -26.07
N GLU A 178 -3.54 3.75 -25.65
CA GLU A 178 -3.39 4.65 -24.54
C GLU A 178 -3.58 3.92 -23.21
N ILE A 179 -2.74 4.26 -22.22
CA ILE A 179 -2.84 3.68 -20.88
C ILE A 179 -3.68 4.59 -20.01
N ARG A 180 -4.68 3.99 -19.33
CA ARG A 180 -5.49 4.62 -18.31
C ARG A 180 -5.24 3.93 -16.97
N ALA A 181 -5.15 4.72 -15.90
CA ALA A 181 -4.96 4.21 -14.55
C ALA A 181 -6.30 3.96 -13.84
N ASN A 182 -6.28 3.15 -12.79
CA ASN A 182 -7.35 3.16 -11.79
C ASN A 182 -6.99 4.19 -10.73
N ALA A 183 -7.94 5.03 -10.35
CA ALA A 183 -7.76 6.04 -9.32
C ALA A 183 -9.11 6.40 -8.70
N ASP A 184 -9.19 6.35 -7.38
CA ASP A 184 -10.41 6.54 -6.61
C ASP A 184 -10.31 7.80 -5.72
N SER A 185 -9.15 8.46 -5.69
CA SER A 185 -8.88 9.68 -4.95
C SER A 185 -8.15 10.75 -5.80
N LYS A 186 -8.16 11.99 -5.30
CA LYS A 186 -7.36 13.09 -5.86
C LYS A 186 -5.86 12.74 -5.95
N ASN A 187 -5.33 12.13 -4.90
CA ASN A 187 -3.90 11.81 -4.83
C ASN A 187 -3.53 10.75 -5.86
N ASP A 188 -4.37 9.72 -6.02
CA ASP A 188 -4.18 8.70 -7.06
C ASP A 188 -4.25 9.30 -8.45
N ALA A 189 -5.20 10.21 -8.68
CA ALA A 189 -5.34 10.91 -9.96
C ALA A 189 -4.10 11.77 -10.30
N ILE A 190 -3.56 12.49 -9.31
CA ILE A 190 -2.30 13.25 -9.46
C ILE A 190 -1.14 12.31 -9.77
N LEU A 191 -1.03 11.20 -9.05
CA LEU A 191 0.01 10.19 -9.29
C LEU A 191 -0.10 9.61 -10.70
N ALA A 192 -1.31 9.19 -11.10
CA ALA A 192 -1.57 8.67 -12.45
C ALA A 192 -1.16 9.67 -13.54
N LYS A 193 -1.49 10.95 -13.37
CA LYS A 193 -1.10 12.01 -14.32
C LYS A 193 0.40 12.22 -14.35
N ASN A 194 1.07 12.21 -13.20
CA ASN A 194 2.53 12.31 -13.12
C ASN A 194 3.23 11.13 -13.83
N MET A 195 2.63 9.95 -13.75
CA MET A 195 3.07 8.74 -14.47
C MET A 195 2.66 8.71 -15.95
N LYS A 196 2.16 9.84 -16.49
CA LYS A 196 1.75 10.01 -17.88
C LYS A 196 0.56 9.15 -18.33
N ALA A 197 -0.28 8.70 -17.41
CA ALA A 197 -1.56 8.10 -17.78
C ALA A 197 -2.43 9.09 -18.57
N LYS A 198 -3.10 8.61 -19.61
CA LYS A 198 -3.93 9.41 -20.50
C LYS A 198 -5.40 9.46 -20.10
N GLY A 199 -5.68 9.10 -18.86
CA GLY A 199 -7.00 9.14 -18.26
C GLY A 199 -7.14 8.18 -17.07
N ILE A 200 -8.30 8.23 -16.44
CA ILE A 200 -8.72 7.21 -15.46
C ILE A 200 -9.62 6.22 -16.17
N GLY A 201 -9.23 4.97 -16.16
CA GLY A 201 -9.98 3.86 -16.77
C GLY A 201 -11.09 3.35 -15.88
N LEU A 202 -10.92 3.47 -14.55
CA LEU A 202 -11.93 3.14 -13.57
C LEU A 202 -11.72 3.96 -12.30
N CYS A 203 -12.75 4.71 -11.90
CA CYS A 203 -12.91 5.30 -10.59
C CYS A 203 -14.09 4.59 -9.91
N ARG A 204 -13.81 3.94 -8.78
CA ARG A 204 -14.77 3.16 -7.99
C ARG A 204 -15.38 4.06 -6.93
N THR A 205 -16.66 4.40 -7.08
CA THR A 205 -17.33 5.30 -6.13
C THR A 205 -17.50 4.68 -4.75
N GLU A 206 -17.60 3.36 -4.66
CA GLU A 206 -17.70 2.63 -3.41
C GLU A 206 -16.47 2.81 -2.51
N HIS A 207 -15.27 2.93 -3.07
CA HIS A 207 -14.05 3.18 -2.29
C HIS A 207 -14.04 4.54 -1.59
N MET A 208 -14.79 5.52 -2.11
CA MET A 208 -14.93 6.83 -1.48
C MET A 208 -15.71 6.78 -0.16
N PHE A 209 -16.44 5.70 0.09
CA PHE A 209 -17.32 5.55 1.24
C PHE A 209 -16.69 4.88 2.45
N PHE A 210 -15.51 4.25 2.32
CA PHE A 210 -14.88 3.51 3.41
C PHE A 210 -14.19 4.39 4.47
N GLU A 211 -14.09 5.70 4.28
CA GLU A 211 -13.61 6.59 5.33
C GLU A 211 -14.56 6.56 6.56
N PRO A 212 -14.03 6.56 7.81
CA PRO A 212 -14.84 6.34 9.02
C PRO A 212 -16.04 7.28 9.18
N ASN A 213 -15.90 8.54 8.79
CA ASN A 213 -16.97 9.54 8.83
C ASN A 213 -17.99 9.41 7.69
N ARG A 214 -17.67 8.69 6.63
CA ARG A 214 -18.52 8.50 5.46
C ARG A 214 -19.28 7.19 5.51
N ILE A 215 -18.61 6.11 5.92
CA ILE A 215 -19.22 4.78 6.01
C ILE A 215 -20.45 4.78 6.94
N HIS A 216 -20.41 5.58 8.00
CA HIS A 216 -21.54 5.74 8.90
C HIS A 216 -22.79 6.31 8.18
N GLU A 217 -22.62 7.34 7.35
CA GLU A 217 -23.74 7.91 6.58
C GLU A 217 -24.25 6.94 5.50
N VAL A 218 -23.36 6.12 4.91
CA VAL A 218 -23.76 5.07 3.96
C VAL A 218 -24.59 3.98 4.67
N ARG A 219 -24.17 3.54 5.85
CA ARG A 219 -24.92 2.61 6.70
C ARG A 219 -26.31 3.15 7.02
N LYS A 220 -26.39 4.43 7.40
CA LYS A 220 -27.67 5.12 7.64
C LYS A 220 -28.54 5.18 6.40
N MET A 221 -27.96 5.42 5.24
CA MET A 221 -28.70 5.40 3.98
C MET A 221 -29.29 4.02 3.67
N ILE A 222 -28.52 2.96 3.92
CA ILE A 222 -28.96 1.57 3.65
C ILE A 222 -30.05 1.15 4.64
N LEU A 223 -29.84 1.41 5.93
CA LEU A 223 -30.67 0.95 7.04
C LEU A 223 -31.76 1.96 7.46
N ALA A 224 -31.98 3.02 6.70
CA ALA A 224 -32.99 4.03 7.02
C ALA A 224 -34.41 3.44 6.99
N PRO A 225 -35.18 3.56 8.07
CA PRO A 225 -36.53 3.01 8.15
C PRO A 225 -37.55 3.74 7.27
N ASP A 226 -37.28 4.98 6.88
CA ASP A 226 -38.14 5.80 6.03
C ASP A 226 -37.37 6.60 4.96
N LEU A 227 -38.09 7.08 3.98
CA LEU A 227 -37.53 7.87 2.87
C LEU A 227 -37.00 9.25 3.28
N LYS A 228 -37.48 9.84 4.38
CA LYS A 228 -37.02 11.15 4.85
C LYS A 228 -35.58 11.03 5.45
N LEU A 229 -35.38 10.04 6.29
CA LEU A 229 -34.06 9.74 6.87
C LEU A 229 -33.07 9.31 5.77
N LYS A 230 -33.53 8.46 4.84
CA LYS A 230 -32.71 8.04 3.69
C LYS A 230 -32.25 9.24 2.85
N LYS A 231 -33.16 10.16 2.53
CA LYS A 231 -32.83 11.40 1.77
C LYS A 231 -31.85 12.30 2.53
N LYS A 232 -31.95 12.36 3.86
CA LYS A 232 -31.00 13.13 4.69
C LYS A 232 -29.59 12.59 4.56
N SER A 233 -29.41 11.27 4.71
CA SER A 233 -28.10 10.62 4.55
C SER A 233 -27.57 10.76 3.11
N ILE A 234 -28.42 10.61 2.10
CA ILE A 234 -28.03 10.83 0.69
C ILE A 234 -27.49 12.25 0.47
N ASN A 235 -28.13 13.28 1.06
CA ASN A 235 -27.67 14.66 0.91
C ASN A 235 -26.29 14.89 1.57
N HIS A 236 -26.02 14.23 2.70
CA HIS A 236 -24.69 14.27 3.30
C HIS A 236 -23.64 13.61 2.39
N ILE A 237 -23.92 12.41 1.89
CA ILE A 237 -23.05 11.68 0.97
C ILE A 237 -22.79 12.49 -0.30
N LEU A 238 -23.83 13.11 -0.86
CA LEU A 238 -23.73 13.94 -2.06
C LEU A 238 -22.69 15.06 -1.92
N SER A 239 -22.61 15.69 -0.75
CA SER A 239 -21.65 16.77 -0.50
C SER A 239 -20.20 16.28 -0.59
N PHE A 240 -19.91 15.09 -0.06
CA PHE A 240 -18.58 14.46 -0.11
C PHE A 240 -18.24 14.03 -1.54
N GLN A 241 -19.12 13.30 -2.21
CA GLN A 241 -18.91 12.84 -3.58
C GLN A 241 -18.70 13.98 -4.56
N LYS A 242 -19.49 15.05 -4.45
CA LYS A 242 -19.33 16.24 -5.30
C LYS A 242 -17.93 16.82 -5.19
N LYS A 243 -17.38 16.89 -3.98
CA LYS A 243 -16.03 17.37 -3.74
C LYS A 243 -14.99 16.43 -4.34
N ASP A 244 -15.13 15.13 -4.10
CA ASP A 244 -14.17 14.12 -4.57
C ASP A 244 -14.13 14.10 -6.11
N PHE A 245 -15.27 14.07 -6.77
CA PHE A 245 -15.34 14.14 -8.24
C PHE A 245 -14.74 15.42 -8.78
N TYR A 246 -15.04 16.57 -8.17
CA TYR A 246 -14.45 17.83 -8.58
C TYR A 246 -12.92 17.78 -8.51
N GLU A 247 -12.36 17.25 -7.42
CA GLU A 247 -10.92 17.16 -7.20
C GLU A 247 -10.25 16.18 -8.17
N ILE A 248 -10.86 15.02 -8.42
CA ILE A 248 -10.34 14.02 -9.38
C ILE A 248 -10.37 14.57 -10.80
N LEU A 249 -11.52 15.13 -11.23
CA LEU A 249 -11.68 15.69 -12.56
C LEU A 249 -10.72 16.87 -12.79
N LYS A 250 -10.56 17.75 -11.80
CA LYS A 250 -9.61 18.86 -11.84
C LYS A 250 -8.17 18.37 -11.96
N ALA A 251 -7.78 17.34 -11.19
CA ALA A 251 -6.45 16.76 -11.23
C ALA A 251 -6.16 16.16 -12.61
N MET A 252 -7.12 15.46 -13.22
CA MET A 252 -6.94 14.77 -14.50
C MET A 252 -7.11 15.68 -15.71
N SER A 253 -7.77 16.82 -15.60
CA SER A 253 -8.00 17.72 -16.77
C SER A 253 -6.70 17.96 -17.57
N PRO A 254 -6.72 17.87 -18.92
CA PRO A 254 -7.88 17.65 -19.82
C PRO A 254 -8.21 16.18 -20.11
N HIS A 255 -7.64 15.21 -19.40
CA HIS A 255 -7.84 13.78 -19.64
C HIS A 255 -9.18 13.28 -19.11
N SER A 256 -9.75 12.27 -19.77
CA SER A 256 -11.04 11.69 -19.41
C SER A 256 -10.95 10.82 -18.13
N VAL A 257 -12.07 10.77 -17.39
CA VAL A 257 -12.23 9.92 -16.20
C VAL A 257 -13.49 9.07 -16.39
N THR A 258 -13.34 7.75 -16.33
CA THR A 258 -14.45 6.81 -16.36
C THR A 258 -14.85 6.51 -14.92
N ILE A 259 -16.10 6.80 -14.57
CA ILE A 259 -16.63 6.64 -13.22
C ILE A 259 -17.62 5.48 -13.22
N ARG A 260 -17.42 4.50 -12.33
CA ARG A 260 -18.44 3.50 -12.01
C ARG A 260 -19.42 4.10 -11.05
N LEU A 261 -20.70 4.22 -11.46
CA LEU A 261 -21.68 4.96 -10.66
C LEU A 261 -21.97 4.30 -9.32
N LEU A 262 -22.17 2.99 -9.30
CA LEU A 262 -22.37 2.21 -8.09
C LEU A 262 -22.22 0.71 -8.40
N ASP A 263 -21.42 0.04 -7.63
CA ASP A 263 -21.30 -1.44 -7.64
C ASP A 263 -21.00 -1.89 -6.20
N PRO A 264 -21.97 -1.75 -5.27
CA PRO A 264 -21.69 -2.10 -3.90
C PRO A 264 -22.02 -3.57 -3.64
N PRO A 265 -21.08 -4.33 -3.13
CA PRO A 265 -21.43 -5.45 -2.27
C PRO A 265 -22.00 -4.84 -0.98
N LEU A 266 -23.33 -4.73 -0.88
CA LEU A 266 -24.00 -4.05 0.25
C LEU A 266 -23.53 -4.60 1.61
N HIS A 267 -23.18 -5.90 1.67
CA HIS A 267 -22.67 -6.54 2.87
C HIS A 267 -21.34 -5.95 3.38
N GLU A 268 -20.50 -5.36 2.52
CA GLU A 268 -19.24 -4.73 2.96
C GLU A 268 -19.47 -3.41 3.72
N PHE A 269 -20.62 -2.78 3.50
CA PHE A 269 -20.98 -1.53 4.18
C PHE A 269 -21.76 -1.75 5.47
N LEU A 270 -22.39 -2.92 5.62
CA LEU A 270 -23.23 -3.19 6.80
C LEU A 270 -22.38 -3.26 8.08
N PRO A 271 -22.94 -2.84 9.22
CA PRO A 271 -22.23 -2.92 10.49
C PRO A 271 -22.11 -4.38 10.93
N ASP A 272 -20.92 -4.80 11.29
CA ASP A 272 -20.56 -6.14 11.80
C ASP A 272 -20.42 -6.16 13.33
N LYS A 273 -20.23 -4.98 13.96
CA LYS A 273 -20.02 -4.86 15.42
C LYS A 273 -21.29 -4.37 16.13
N GLU A 274 -21.57 -4.95 17.29
CA GLU A 274 -22.75 -4.58 18.09
C GLU A 274 -22.80 -3.09 18.47
N ASP A 275 -21.66 -2.48 18.75
CA ASP A 275 -21.59 -1.04 19.07
C ASP A 275 -22.04 -0.18 17.91
N GLN A 276 -21.69 -0.54 16.67
CA GLN A 276 -22.11 0.18 15.47
C GLN A 276 -23.61 0.03 15.22
N ILE A 277 -24.16 -1.17 15.48
CA ILE A 277 -25.61 -1.44 15.39
C ILE A 277 -26.37 -0.62 16.42
N LYS A 278 -25.87 -0.54 17.67
CA LYS A 278 -26.47 0.27 18.75
C LYS A 278 -26.54 1.76 18.37
N ILE A 279 -25.43 2.31 17.87
CA ILE A 279 -25.37 3.72 17.44
C ILE A 279 -26.43 4.01 16.39
N ILE A 280 -26.59 3.15 15.39
CA ILE A 280 -27.61 3.33 14.32
C ILE A 280 -29.02 3.21 14.88
N ALA A 281 -29.26 2.26 15.76
CA ALA A 281 -30.57 2.07 16.41
C ALA A 281 -30.98 3.31 17.24
N GLU A 282 -30.04 3.86 18.03
CA GLU A 282 -30.25 5.08 18.80
C GLU A 282 -30.52 6.30 17.90
N GLU A 283 -29.74 6.49 16.83
CA GLU A 283 -29.92 7.62 15.92
C GLU A 283 -31.25 7.58 15.15
N PHE A 284 -31.77 6.39 14.87
CA PHE A 284 -33.06 6.20 14.22
C PHE A 284 -34.23 6.06 15.19
N ASN A 285 -33.94 5.96 16.47
CA ASN A 285 -34.93 5.71 17.54
C ASN A 285 -35.77 4.44 17.26
N ILE A 286 -35.08 3.34 16.89
CA ILE A 286 -35.67 2.02 16.62
C ILE A 286 -34.98 0.96 17.48
N ASN A 287 -35.59 -0.24 17.57
CA ASN A 287 -35.00 -1.32 18.35
C ASN A 287 -33.76 -1.93 17.66
N ILE A 288 -32.78 -2.37 18.44
CA ILE A 288 -31.60 -3.06 17.93
C ILE A 288 -31.97 -4.31 17.12
N SER A 289 -33.03 -5.02 17.56
CA SER A 289 -33.58 -6.18 16.83
C SER A 289 -34.02 -5.83 15.41
N ASP A 290 -34.61 -4.66 15.22
CA ASP A 290 -35.09 -4.22 13.88
C ASP A 290 -33.92 -3.94 12.95
N VAL A 291 -32.85 -3.33 13.46
CA VAL A 291 -31.60 -3.13 12.70
C VAL A 291 -30.94 -4.47 12.33
N LYS A 292 -30.88 -5.41 13.29
CA LYS A 292 -30.32 -6.76 13.05
C LYS A 292 -31.13 -7.52 11.99
N ASN A 293 -32.44 -7.41 12.00
CA ASN A 293 -33.31 -8.03 10.98
C ASN A 293 -33.16 -7.43 9.59
N GLN A 294 -32.75 -6.16 9.48
CA GLN A 294 -32.47 -5.52 8.17
C GLN A 294 -31.08 -5.88 7.63
N ILE A 295 -30.18 -6.33 8.49
CA ILE A 295 -28.81 -6.75 8.11
C ILE A 295 -28.81 -8.21 7.64
N SER A 296 -29.66 -9.07 8.22
CA SER A 296 -29.80 -10.49 7.86
C SER A 296 -30.56 -10.66 6.54
#